data_26f1b64dfcf23d37705c7e18c7944f89
#
_entry.id   26f1b64dfcf23d37705c7e18c7944f89
#
_cell.length_a   1.000
_cell.length_b   1.000
_cell.length_c   1.000
_cell.angle_alpha   90.00
_cell.angle_beta   90.00
_cell.angle_gamma   90.00
#
_symmetry.space_group_name_H-M   'P 1'
#
loop_
_entity.id
_entity.type
_entity.pdbx_description
1 polymer ?
#
loop_
_entity_poly.entity_id
_entity_poly.type
_entity_poly.pdbx_seq_one_letter_code
_entity_poly.pdbx_strand_id
1 'polypeptide(L)'
;MLLLGNSPHKNISWSFSRFSSYYEKFADGKVVCVDDEIPFAIPESWQWERWGNLSYSIQYGYNAPAEETGDIRMVRISDIQHGDVLWATVPFCHINESEIDTYLLQKDDILFARTGGTVGKSFLVKDVPYPSIYAGYLIRTRYSNMLSAQYMKYFMECELYWEQLRNGTIATVQPNCNGKTLAKMILPIPPYNEQIRITDKLNQVLEQVRRYGESQDRLDKLNIQIHDLLKKSILQEAIQGRLVAQDASDEPASILLQRIKEEKLRLVAEGKLKKKDVIDSTIFRGDDNKYYEQIGKNLIDITGDIPFDIPSNWVWTRIGYLFAHNNGKQLNKGNSVGTLMEYITTSNLYWDGFRLDNLKIMPFEESEIERCQAIKGDLLVCEGGDVGRSCIWTYDYPIMLQNHIHKLRAYLPICTKYFFYIFYLYNLIGLIGGKGIGIQGFSAKALHNTIIPLPPLNE
;
A
#
# COMPACT_ATOMS: atom_id res chain seq x y z
N MET A 1 -46.75 -25.99 19.45
CA MET A 1 -47.23 -26.79 18.32
C MET A 1 -47.36 -25.83 17.13
N LEU A 2 -46.32 -25.72 16.34
CA LEU A 2 -46.29 -24.84 15.16
C LEU A 2 -46.97 -25.58 14.01
N LEU A 3 -48.08 -25.05 13.51
CA LEU A 3 -48.72 -25.54 12.29
C LEU A 3 -47.87 -25.06 11.09
N LEU A 4 -47.00 -25.93 10.60
CA LEU A 4 -46.28 -25.74 9.36
C LEU A 4 -47.22 -25.99 8.18
N GLY A 5 -47.50 -24.93 7.41
CA GLY A 5 -48.19 -25.02 6.14
C GLY A 5 -47.39 -25.87 5.13
N ASN A 6 -48.08 -26.52 4.22
CA ASN A 6 -47.61 -27.47 3.22
C ASN A 6 -46.20 -27.14 2.62
N SER A 7 -45.17 -27.74 3.20
CA SER A 7 -43.84 -27.79 2.56
C SER A 7 -43.79 -28.98 1.59
N PRO A 8 -43.27 -28.85 0.37
CA PRO A 8 -43.16 -29.94 -0.60
C PRO A 8 -42.14 -31.03 -0.19
N HIS A 9 -41.42 -30.87 0.89
CA HIS A 9 -40.46 -31.85 1.40
C HIS A 9 -41.18 -32.77 2.43
N LYS A 10 -41.50 -33.98 2.01
CA LYS A 10 -42.28 -35.02 2.77
C LYS A 10 -41.59 -35.58 4.01
N ASN A 11 -40.48 -35.05 4.48
CA ASN A 11 -39.77 -35.53 5.67
C ASN A 11 -39.78 -34.45 6.75
N ILE A 12 -40.86 -34.29 7.46
CA ILE A 12 -40.90 -33.44 8.65
C ILE A 12 -40.25 -34.24 9.77
N SER A 13 -39.17 -33.72 10.32
CA SER A 13 -38.50 -34.23 11.50
C SER A 13 -38.47 -33.15 12.59
N TRP A 14 -38.35 -33.53 13.83
CA TRP A 14 -38.14 -32.63 14.97
C TRP A 14 -37.17 -33.24 15.95
N SER A 15 -36.29 -32.42 16.54
CA SER A 15 -35.37 -32.86 17.57
C SER A 15 -35.98 -32.72 18.97
N PHE A 16 -35.60 -33.60 19.87
CA PHE A 16 -35.95 -33.54 21.28
C PHE A 16 -34.84 -34.14 22.13
N SER A 17 -34.69 -33.68 23.37
CA SER A 17 -33.74 -34.24 24.32
C SER A 17 -34.42 -35.25 25.25
N ARG A 18 -33.76 -36.37 25.52
CA ARG A 18 -34.15 -37.36 26.52
C ARG A 18 -32.87 -37.94 27.14
N PHE A 19 -32.77 -37.91 28.46
CA PHE A 19 -31.62 -38.46 29.19
C PHE A 19 -30.27 -37.92 28.72
N SER A 20 -30.17 -36.60 28.49
CA SER A 20 -28.97 -35.89 28.04
C SER A 20 -28.55 -36.16 26.57
N SER A 21 -29.34 -36.88 25.78
CA SER A 21 -29.09 -37.15 24.37
C SER A 21 -30.13 -36.51 23.47
N TYR A 22 -29.70 -36.09 22.27
CA TYR A 22 -30.55 -35.49 21.25
C TYR A 22 -30.96 -36.51 20.22
N TYR A 23 -32.25 -36.48 19.86
CA TYR A 23 -32.82 -37.39 18.89
C TYR A 23 -33.63 -36.64 17.84
N GLU A 24 -33.52 -37.08 16.60
CA GLU A 24 -34.33 -36.62 15.47
C GLU A 24 -35.45 -37.67 15.21
N LYS A 25 -36.70 -37.24 15.18
CA LYS A 25 -37.81 -38.08 14.85
C LYS A 25 -38.38 -37.71 13.49
N PHE A 26 -38.43 -38.65 12.59
CA PHE A 26 -38.92 -38.51 11.23
C PHE A 26 -40.41 -38.76 11.14
N ALA A 27 -41.06 -38.29 10.03
CA ALA A 27 -42.49 -38.45 9.79
C ALA A 27 -42.93 -39.90 9.70
N ASP A 28 -42.05 -40.80 9.29
CA ASP A 28 -42.28 -42.26 9.24
C ASP A 28 -42.22 -42.94 10.62
N GLY A 29 -41.99 -42.17 11.69
CA GLY A 29 -41.84 -42.63 13.06
C GLY A 29 -40.45 -43.11 13.45
N LYS A 30 -39.50 -43.13 12.54
CA LYS A 30 -38.09 -43.45 12.81
C LYS A 30 -37.49 -42.41 13.76
N VAL A 31 -36.70 -42.88 14.73
CA VAL A 31 -35.97 -42.03 15.68
C VAL A 31 -34.47 -42.33 15.55
N VAL A 32 -33.67 -41.32 15.39
CA VAL A 32 -32.19 -41.41 15.24
C VAL A 32 -31.53 -40.53 16.29
N CYS A 33 -30.53 -41.06 16.99
CA CYS A 33 -29.66 -40.24 17.84
C CYS A 33 -28.79 -39.35 16.98
N VAL A 34 -28.69 -38.05 17.33
CA VAL A 34 -27.92 -37.02 16.60
C VAL A 34 -26.90 -36.35 17.50
N ASP A 35 -26.50 -36.97 18.60
CA ASP A 35 -25.51 -36.41 19.54
C ASP A 35 -24.19 -36.06 18.87
N ASP A 36 -23.75 -36.88 17.92
CA ASP A 36 -22.51 -36.64 17.16
C ASP A 36 -22.57 -35.39 16.24
N GLU A 37 -23.80 -34.92 15.94
CA GLU A 37 -24.02 -33.72 15.13
C GLU A 37 -24.17 -32.45 15.98
N ILE A 38 -24.44 -32.61 17.31
CA ILE A 38 -24.71 -31.49 18.23
C ILE A 38 -23.38 -30.98 18.82
N PRO A 39 -22.89 -29.79 18.46
CA PRO A 39 -21.56 -29.33 18.88
C PRO A 39 -21.54 -28.80 20.32
N PHE A 40 -22.64 -28.35 20.87
CA PHE A 40 -22.74 -27.76 22.22
C PHE A 40 -24.17 -27.82 22.79
N ALA A 41 -24.29 -27.68 24.10
CA ALA A 41 -25.57 -27.56 24.76
C ALA A 41 -26.23 -26.20 24.50
N ILE A 42 -27.54 -26.18 24.35
CA ILE A 42 -28.35 -24.96 24.17
C ILE A 42 -29.31 -24.78 25.36
N PRO A 43 -29.79 -23.53 25.63
CA PRO A 43 -30.81 -23.29 26.64
C PRO A 43 -32.07 -24.16 26.43
N GLU A 44 -32.79 -24.51 27.50
CA GLU A 44 -34.01 -25.34 27.42
C GLU A 44 -35.13 -24.74 26.56
N SER A 45 -35.15 -23.42 26.43
CA SER A 45 -36.07 -22.68 25.57
C SER A 45 -35.70 -22.72 24.08
N TRP A 46 -34.51 -23.22 23.74
CA TRP A 46 -34.04 -23.33 22.37
C TRP A 46 -34.22 -24.74 21.84
N GLN A 47 -34.19 -24.87 20.50
CA GLN A 47 -34.31 -26.16 19.85
C GLN A 47 -33.28 -26.25 18.70
N TRP A 48 -32.67 -27.42 18.55
CA TRP A 48 -31.93 -27.77 17.34
C TRP A 48 -32.90 -28.14 16.23
N GLU A 49 -32.65 -27.58 15.02
CA GLU A 49 -33.51 -27.87 13.88
C GLU A 49 -32.72 -27.94 12.58
N ARG A 50 -33.23 -28.67 11.60
CA ARG A 50 -32.66 -28.74 10.25
C ARG A 50 -33.05 -27.51 9.45
N TRP A 51 -32.10 -26.96 8.68
CA TRP A 51 -32.35 -25.82 7.79
C TRP A 51 -33.53 -26.06 6.85
N GLY A 52 -33.62 -27.29 6.28
CA GLY A 52 -34.67 -27.68 5.35
C GLY A 52 -36.08 -27.65 5.97
N ASN A 53 -36.20 -27.98 7.26
CA ASN A 53 -37.48 -27.96 7.97
C ASN A 53 -37.98 -26.53 8.24
N LEU A 54 -37.03 -25.57 8.32
CA LEU A 54 -37.33 -24.16 8.58
C LEU A 54 -37.65 -23.39 7.29
N SER A 55 -37.27 -23.94 6.14
CA SER A 55 -37.37 -23.26 4.86
C SER A 55 -38.66 -23.62 4.12
N TYR A 56 -39.46 -22.65 3.69
CA TYR A 56 -40.56 -22.87 2.76
C TYR A 56 -40.08 -23.29 1.38
N SER A 57 -38.93 -22.78 0.94
CA SER A 57 -38.32 -23.16 -0.33
C SER A 57 -36.79 -23.02 -0.26
N ILE A 58 -36.13 -23.97 -0.90
CA ILE A 58 -34.70 -23.93 -1.23
C ILE A 58 -34.62 -24.08 -2.74
N GLN A 59 -34.39 -22.95 -3.44
CA GLN A 59 -34.59 -22.89 -4.89
C GLN A 59 -33.33 -22.35 -5.60
N TYR A 60 -32.94 -23.05 -6.67
CA TYR A 60 -31.91 -22.58 -7.57
C TYR A 60 -32.40 -21.40 -8.41
N GLY A 61 -31.50 -20.47 -8.76
CA GLY A 61 -31.82 -19.34 -9.60
C GLY A 61 -31.97 -19.71 -11.09
N TYR A 62 -32.29 -18.70 -11.88
CA TYR A 62 -32.55 -18.85 -13.30
C TYR A 62 -31.26 -18.96 -14.11
N ASN A 63 -31.27 -19.82 -15.13
CA ASN A 63 -30.15 -20.02 -16.02
C ASN A 63 -30.37 -19.27 -17.32
N ALA A 64 -29.81 -18.07 -17.43
CA ALA A 64 -29.80 -17.25 -18.64
C ALA A 64 -28.46 -16.51 -18.79
N PRO A 65 -28.07 -16.11 -20.00
CA PRO A 65 -26.97 -15.17 -20.16
C PRO A 65 -27.33 -13.80 -19.56
N ALA A 66 -26.29 -13.11 -19.09
CA ALA A 66 -26.42 -11.72 -18.64
C ALA A 66 -26.25 -10.79 -19.84
N GLU A 67 -27.17 -9.84 -20.02
CA GLU A 67 -27.23 -8.94 -21.16
C GLU A 67 -27.39 -7.48 -20.71
N GLU A 68 -27.05 -6.52 -21.58
CA GLU A 68 -27.21 -5.09 -21.26
C GLU A 68 -28.70 -4.68 -21.23
N THR A 69 -29.54 -5.37 -21.98
CA THR A 69 -31.00 -5.14 -22.06
C THR A 69 -31.73 -6.49 -21.94
N GLY A 70 -32.97 -6.48 -21.49
CA GLY A 70 -33.77 -7.71 -21.32
C GLY A 70 -35.07 -7.42 -20.59
N ASP A 71 -35.80 -8.48 -20.28
CA ASP A 71 -37.14 -8.41 -19.67
C ASP A 71 -37.09 -8.08 -18.17
N ILE A 72 -36.03 -8.55 -17.48
CA ILE A 72 -35.91 -8.39 -16.03
C ILE A 72 -34.42 -8.33 -15.61
N ARG A 73 -34.13 -7.69 -14.50
CA ARG A 73 -32.79 -7.70 -13.90
C ARG A 73 -32.46 -9.04 -13.25
N MET A 74 -31.21 -9.51 -13.40
CA MET A 74 -30.76 -10.79 -12.84
C MET A 74 -29.52 -10.59 -11.97
N VAL A 75 -29.69 -10.70 -10.66
CA VAL A 75 -28.62 -10.59 -9.65
C VAL A 75 -27.69 -11.80 -9.74
N ARG A 76 -26.38 -11.53 -9.90
CA ARG A 76 -25.30 -12.51 -9.95
C ARG A 76 -24.44 -12.43 -8.68
N ILE A 77 -23.59 -13.44 -8.45
CA ILE A 77 -22.62 -13.43 -7.33
C ILE A 77 -21.70 -12.20 -7.41
N SER A 78 -21.28 -11.80 -8.61
CA SER A 78 -20.41 -10.63 -8.84
C SER A 78 -21.07 -9.30 -8.48
N ASP A 79 -22.38 -9.23 -8.50
CA ASP A 79 -23.12 -8.01 -8.20
C ASP A 79 -23.31 -7.81 -6.68
N ILE A 80 -22.94 -8.82 -5.87
CA ILE A 80 -23.01 -8.78 -4.39
C ILE A 80 -21.62 -8.42 -3.85
N GLN A 81 -21.49 -7.21 -3.31
CA GLN A 81 -20.21 -6.70 -2.77
C GLN A 81 -20.47 -6.06 -1.39
N HIS A 82 -19.54 -6.29 -0.46
CA HIS A 82 -19.59 -5.71 0.90
C HIS A 82 -20.90 -5.97 1.65
N GLY A 83 -21.58 -7.10 1.37
CA GLY A 83 -22.84 -7.45 2.03
C GLY A 83 -24.07 -6.74 1.48
N ASP A 84 -23.98 -6.15 0.27
CA ASP A 84 -25.10 -5.51 -0.42
C ASP A 84 -25.04 -5.75 -1.94
N VAL A 85 -26.16 -5.50 -2.65
CA VAL A 85 -26.25 -5.60 -4.10
C VAL A 85 -25.95 -4.26 -4.73
N LEU A 86 -24.99 -4.21 -5.66
CA LEU A 86 -24.72 -3.04 -6.49
C LEU A 86 -25.77 -2.92 -7.61
N TRP A 87 -26.95 -2.45 -7.28
CA TRP A 87 -28.11 -2.41 -8.16
C TRP A 87 -27.86 -1.70 -9.49
N ALA A 88 -26.96 -0.73 -9.52
CA ALA A 88 -26.59 0.01 -10.75
C ALA A 88 -25.89 -0.87 -11.79
N THR A 89 -25.23 -1.95 -11.36
CA THR A 89 -24.45 -2.86 -12.22
C THR A 89 -25.17 -4.17 -12.54
N VAL A 90 -26.33 -4.41 -11.94
CA VAL A 90 -27.09 -5.65 -12.15
C VAL A 90 -27.60 -5.70 -13.60
N PRO A 91 -27.18 -6.70 -14.39
CA PRO A 91 -27.57 -6.85 -15.78
C PRO A 91 -29.02 -7.32 -15.94
N PHE A 92 -29.47 -7.35 -17.17
CA PHE A 92 -30.74 -7.94 -17.54
C PHE A 92 -30.56 -9.37 -18.07
N CYS A 93 -31.68 -10.07 -18.20
CA CYS A 93 -31.79 -11.32 -18.94
C CYS A 93 -33.19 -11.45 -19.58
N HIS A 94 -33.31 -12.38 -20.51
CA HIS A 94 -34.58 -12.80 -21.05
C HIS A 94 -35.17 -13.97 -20.28
N ILE A 95 -36.47 -13.92 -19.98
CA ILE A 95 -37.20 -14.94 -19.22
C ILE A 95 -38.65 -14.98 -19.72
N ASN A 96 -39.27 -16.19 -19.69
CA ASN A 96 -40.67 -16.28 -19.99
C ASN A 96 -41.50 -15.61 -18.86
N GLU A 97 -42.47 -14.80 -19.25
CA GLU A 97 -43.31 -14.05 -18.30
C GLU A 97 -43.94 -14.95 -17.23
N SER A 98 -44.36 -16.16 -17.61
CA SER A 98 -44.94 -17.16 -16.70
C SER A 98 -43.98 -17.72 -15.63
N GLU A 99 -42.66 -17.52 -15.80
CA GLU A 99 -41.62 -18.00 -14.90
C GLU A 99 -41.12 -16.91 -13.93
N ILE A 100 -41.39 -15.64 -14.23
CA ILE A 100 -40.85 -14.49 -13.46
C ILE A 100 -41.18 -14.64 -11.97
N ASP A 101 -42.44 -14.86 -11.63
CA ASP A 101 -42.92 -14.97 -10.24
C ASP A 101 -42.19 -16.06 -9.45
N THR A 102 -41.78 -17.13 -10.12
CA THR A 102 -41.03 -18.24 -9.52
C THR A 102 -39.68 -17.78 -8.98
N TYR A 103 -38.98 -16.90 -9.70
CA TYR A 103 -37.63 -16.45 -9.37
C TYR A 103 -37.57 -15.06 -8.75
N LEU A 104 -38.68 -14.32 -8.69
CA LEU A 104 -38.72 -12.95 -8.20
C LEU A 104 -38.18 -12.84 -6.78
N LEU A 105 -37.22 -11.95 -6.57
CA LEU A 105 -36.66 -11.65 -5.27
C LEU A 105 -37.63 -10.83 -4.43
N GLN A 106 -37.60 -11.10 -3.14
CA GLN A 106 -38.38 -10.39 -2.12
C GLN A 106 -37.46 -9.99 -0.96
N LYS A 107 -37.88 -8.98 -0.22
CA LYS A 107 -37.23 -8.64 1.04
C LYS A 107 -37.22 -9.88 1.95
N ASP A 108 -36.14 -10.02 2.71
CA ASP A 108 -35.89 -11.14 3.63
C ASP A 108 -35.58 -12.49 2.96
N ASP A 109 -35.48 -12.55 1.61
CA ASP A 109 -34.87 -13.70 0.94
C ASP A 109 -33.38 -13.79 1.32
N ILE A 110 -32.87 -15.00 1.53
CA ILE A 110 -31.44 -15.23 1.66
C ILE A 110 -30.93 -15.92 0.40
N LEU A 111 -29.95 -15.31 -0.24
CA LEU A 111 -29.22 -15.86 -1.37
C LEU A 111 -27.93 -16.51 -0.88
N PHE A 112 -27.61 -17.66 -1.42
CA PHE A 112 -26.46 -18.49 -1.07
C PHE A 112 -25.66 -18.81 -2.34
N ALA A 113 -24.37 -18.52 -2.33
CA ALA A 113 -23.47 -18.84 -3.43
C ALA A 113 -23.08 -20.33 -3.39
N ARG A 114 -23.46 -21.08 -4.43
CA ARG A 114 -23.28 -22.54 -4.47
C ARG A 114 -22.00 -23.04 -5.11
N THR A 115 -21.29 -22.22 -5.89
CA THR A 115 -20.16 -22.64 -6.72
C THR A 115 -18.97 -21.70 -6.63
N GLY A 116 -17.78 -22.23 -6.94
CA GLY A 116 -16.53 -21.48 -7.07
C GLY A 116 -15.93 -21.04 -5.74
N GLY A 117 -15.00 -20.10 -5.77
CA GLY A 117 -14.30 -19.57 -4.58
C GLY A 117 -15.18 -18.82 -3.59
N THR A 118 -16.47 -18.61 -3.92
CA THR A 118 -17.45 -17.92 -3.08
C THR A 118 -18.46 -18.86 -2.44
N VAL A 119 -18.32 -20.18 -2.62
CA VAL A 119 -19.23 -21.19 -2.01
C VAL A 119 -19.41 -20.92 -0.54
N GLY A 120 -20.67 -20.90 -0.11
CA GLY A 120 -21.04 -20.64 1.29
C GLY A 120 -21.29 -19.19 1.63
N LYS A 121 -20.82 -18.25 0.84
CA LYS A 121 -21.18 -16.84 1.07
C LYS A 121 -22.68 -16.63 0.89
N SER A 122 -23.27 -15.96 1.85
CA SER A 122 -24.71 -15.70 1.88
C SER A 122 -24.98 -14.21 1.89
N PHE A 123 -26.13 -13.84 1.36
CA PHE A 123 -26.59 -12.45 1.28
C PHE A 123 -28.07 -12.37 1.68
N LEU A 124 -28.39 -11.46 2.59
CA LEU A 124 -29.78 -11.15 2.98
C LEU A 124 -30.30 -10.01 2.10
N VAL A 125 -31.38 -10.26 1.38
CA VAL A 125 -32.05 -9.26 0.55
C VAL A 125 -32.80 -8.28 1.44
N LYS A 126 -32.22 -7.08 1.66
CA LYS A 126 -32.81 -6.04 2.51
C LYS A 126 -33.83 -5.20 1.76
N ASP A 127 -33.56 -4.95 0.49
CA ASP A 127 -34.39 -4.14 -0.40
C ASP A 127 -34.26 -4.64 -1.85
N VAL A 128 -35.33 -4.46 -2.63
CA VAL A 128 -35.40 -4.81 -4.05
C VAL A 128 -35.98 -3.61 -4.82
N PRO A 129 -35.14 -2.62 -5.16
CA PRO A 129 -35.60 -1.37 -5.76
C PRO A 129 -36.20 -1.55 -7.17
N TYR A 130 -35.87 -2.65 -7.82
CA TYR A 130 -36.37 -3.02 -9.15
C TYR A 130 -36.82 -4.49 -9.16
N PRO A 131 -37.88 -4.86 -9.90
CA PRO A 131 -38.22 -6.26 -10.12
C PRO A 131 -36.97 -7.02 -10.60
N SER A 132 -36.55 -8.02 -9.86
CA SER A 132 -35.29 -8.72 -10.11
C SER A 132 -35.39 -10.20 -9.75
N ILE A 133 -34.72 -11.02 -10.54
CA ILE A 133 -34.51 -12.44 -10.28
C ILE A 133 -33.05 -12.69 -9.91
N TYR A 134 -32.62 -13.92 -9.70
CA TYR A 134 -31.26 -14.29 -9.35
C TYR A 134 -30.73 -15.43 -10.21
N ALA A 135 -29.44 -15.42 -10.48
CA ALA A 135 -28.75 -16.34 -11.40
C ALA A 135 -28.64 -17.77 -10.83
N GLY A 136 -28.56 -18.76 -11.68
CA GLY A 136 -28.50 -20.19 -11.35
C GLY A 136 -27.34 -20.63 -10.47
N TYR A 137 -26.31 -19.80 -10.30
CA TYR A 137 -25.21 -20.02 -9.35
C TYR A 137 -25.54 -19.61 -7.90
N LEU A 138 -26.73 -19.06 -7.67
CA LEU A 138 -27.29 -18.74 -6.37
C LEU A 138 -28.42 -19.71 -6.02
N ILE A 139 -28.55 -20.01 -4.73
CA ILE A 139 -29.70 -20.69 -4.16
C ILE A 139 -30.41 -19.68 -3.28
N ARG A 140 -31.73 -19.56 -3.40
CA ARG A 140 -32.59 -18.76 -2.52
C ARG A 140 -33.21 -19.62 -1.48
N THR A 141 -33.23 -19.14 -0.23
CA THR A 141 -34.02 -19.75 0.85
C THR A 141 -35.02 -18.74 1.41
N ARG A 142 -36.26 -19.19 1.63
CA ARG A 142 -37.36 -18.43 2.23
C ARG A 142 -37.85 -19.09 3.47
N TYR A 143 -38.15 -18.31 4.48
CA TYR A 143 -38.53 -18.77 5.80
C TYR A 143 -39.93 -18.28 6.21
N SER A 144 -40.48 -18.91 7.27
CA SER A 144 -41.64 -18.41 7.98
C SER A 144 -41.34 -17.01 8.57
N ASN A 145 -42.37 -16.17 8.61
CA ASN A 145 -42.34 -14.89 9.34
C ASN A 145 -42.12 -15.06 10.87
N MET A 146 -42.16 -16.29 11.38
CA MET A 146 -41.80 -16.65 12.76
C MET A 146 -40.29 -16.82 12.98
N LEU A 147 -39.49 -16.68 11.92
CA LEU A 147 -38.03 -16.70 11.96
C LEU A 147 -37.50 -15.34 11.52
N SER A 148 -36.51 -14.83 12.26
CA SER A 148 -35.80 -13.65 11.86
C SER A 148 -34.84 -13.98 10.73
N ALA A 149 -35.03 -13.41 9.54
CA ALA A 149 -34.11 -13.57 8.39
C ALA A 149 -32.70 -13.09 8.75
N GLN A 150 -32.60 -12.03 9.56
CA GLN A 150 -31.32 -11.53 10.05
C GLN A 150 -30.62 -12.53 11.00
N TYR A 151 -31.34 -13.24 11.86
CA TYR A 151 -30.80 -14.30 12.70
C TYR A 151 -30.23 -15.43 11.83
N MET A 152 -31.04 -15.88 10.86
CA MET A 152 -30.62 -16.91 9.90
C MET A 152 -29.38 -16.50 9.12
N LYS A 153 -29.28 -15.24 8.72
CA LYS A 153 -28.10 -14.69 8.05
C LYS A 153 -26.86 -14.69 8.95
N TYR A 154 -26.99 -14.30 10.23
CA TYR A 154 -25.88 -14.36 11.18
C TYR A 154 -25.42 -15.79 11.46
N PHE A 155 -26.34 -16.75 11.51
CA PHE A 155 -25.96 -18.16 11.58
C PHE A 155 -25.05 -18.56 10.39
N MET A 156 -25.35 -18.10 9.17
CA MET A 156 -24.52 -18.38 7.99
C MET A 156 -23.15 -17.67 8.00
N GLU A 157 -22.85 -16.88 9.00
CA GLU A 157 -21.55 -16.26 9.22
C GLU A 157 -20.75 -16.92 10.35
N CYS A 158 -21.37 -17.78 11.16
CA CYS A 158 -20.71 -18.44 12.29
C CYS A 158 -19.88 -19.66 11.89
N GLU A 159 -18.94 -20.06 12.76
CA GLU A 159 -18.06 -21.20 12.50
C GLU A 159 -18.81 -22.51 12.32
N LEU A 160 -19.86 -22.76 13.09
CA LEU A 160 -20.69 -23.96 12.98
C LEU A 160 -21.27 -24.13 11.57
N TYR A 161 -21.73 -23.05 10.95
CA TYR A 161 -22.19 -23.09 9.56
C TYR A 161 -21.08 -23.48 8.60
N TRP A 162 -19.89 -22.86 8.75
CA TRP A 162 -18.76 -23.11 7.88
C TRP A 162 -18.17 -24.53 8.05
N GLU A 163 -18.18 -25.08 9.27
CA GLU A 163 -17.79 -26.46 9.51
C GLU A 163 -18.72 -27.45 8.81
N GLN A 164 -20.04 -27.29 8.98
CA GLN A 164 -21.01 -28.13 8.31
C GLN A 164 -20.93 -28.00 6.79
N LEU A 165 -20.64 -26.81 6.28
CA LEU A 165 -20.44 -26.59 4.85
C LEU A 165 -19.19 -27.33 4.34
N ARG A 166 -18.05 -27.22 5.02
CA ARG A 166 -16.81 -27.91 4.67
C ARG A 166 -17.01 -29.43 4.66
N ASN A 167 -17.67 -29.97 5.67
CA ASN A 167 -17.92 -31.41 5.78
C ASN A 167 -18.92 -31.92 4.73
N GLY A 168 -19.88 -31.10 4.33
CA GLY A 168 -20.89 -31.42 3.33
C GLY A 168 -20.52 -31.09 1.88
N THR A 169 -19.41 -30.41 1.66
CA THR A 169 -18.99 -30.01 0.32
C THR A 169 -18.12 -31.11 -0.31
N ILE A 170 -18.47 -31.53 -1.53
CA ILE A 170 -17.64 -32.47 -2.27
C ILE A 170 -16.34 -31.75 -2.67
N ALA A 171 -15.21 -32.27 -2.21
CA ALA A 171 -13.87 -31.78 -2.55
C ALA A 171 -13.56 -32.10 -4.03
N THR A 172 -13.98 -31.24 -4.93
CA THR A 172 -13.64 -31.25 -6.36
C THR A 172 -12.82 -30.03 -6.70
N VAL A 173 -12.26 -29.97 -7.93
CA VAL A 173 -11.54 -28.79 -8.45
C VAL A 173 -12.35 -27.51 -8.34
N GLN A 174 -13.68 -27.60 -8.34
CA GLN A 174 -14.62 -26.52 -8.01
C GLN A 174 -15.51 -26.94 -6.85
N PRO A 175 -15.32 -26.40 -5.63
CA PRO A 175 -16.23 -26.64 -4.51
C PRO A 175 -17.67 -26.32 -4.93
N ASN A 176 -18.61 -27.21 -4.61
CA ASN A 176 -20.01 -27.05 -4.94
C ASN A 176 -20.87 -27.53 -3.76
N CYS A 177 -21.77 -26.66 -3.30
CA CYS A 177 -22.79 -27.01 -2.32
C CYS A 177 -24.16 -26.99 -2.99
N ASN A 178 -24.94 -28.02 -2.76
CA ASN A 178 -26.28 -28.12 -3.29
C ASN A 178 -27.33 -27.87 -2.22
N GLY A 179 -28.58 -27.63 -2.66
CA GLY A 179 -29.70 -27.37 -1.75
C GLY A 179 -29.98 -28.50 -0.76
N LYS A 180 -29.62 -29.76 -1.10
CA LYS A 180 -29.78 -30.91 -0.18
C LYS A 180 -28.76 -30.85 0.96
N THR A 181 -27.53 -30.43 0.69
CA THR A 181 -26.51 -30.21 1.71
C THR A 181 -26.95 -29.10 2.66
N LEU A 182 -27.38 -27.96 2.11
CA LEU A 182 -27.91 -26.85 2.93
C LEU A 182 -29.09 -27.30 3.79
N ALA A 183 -30.05 -28.04 3.23
CA ALA A 183 -31.23 -28.51 3.96
C ALA A 183 -30.89 -29.40 5.16
N LYS A 184 -29.78 -30.13 5.12
CA LYS A 184 -29.34 -31.03 6.20
C LYS A 184 -28.64 -30.31 7.35
N MET A 185 -28.16 -29.08 7.15
CA MET A 185 -27.45 -28.34 8.19
C MET A 185 -28.35 -28.15 9.41
N ILE A 186 -27.77 -28.35 10.59
CA ILE A 186 -28.45 -28.11 11.87
C ILE A 186 -28.10 -26.72 12.39
N LEU A 187 -29.04 -26.09 13.05
CA LEU A 187 -28.87 -24.79 13.69
C LEU A 187 -29.73 -24.69 14.96
N PRO A 188 -29.25 -23.92 15.96
CA PRO A 188 -30.03 -23.67 17.17
C PRO A 188 -31.07 -22.58 16.92
N ILE A 189 -32.31 -22.80 17.33
CA ILE A 189 -33.43 -21.88 17.15
C ILE A 189 -33.91 -21.38 18.49
N PRO A 190 -33.63 -20.12 18.87
CA PRO A 190 -34.23 -19.44 20.01
C PRO A 190 -35.71 -19.09 19.77
N PRO A 191 -36.50 -18.78 20.81
CA PRO A 191 -37.79 -18.13 20.67
C PRO A 191 -37.65 -16.82 19.84
N TYR A 192 -38.67 -16.49 19.04
CA TYR A 192 -38.62 -15.37 18.08
C TYR A 192 -38.15 -14.05 18.71
N ASN A 193 -38.71 -13.65 19.85
CA ASN A 193 -38.30 -12.42 20.54
C ASN A 193 -36.83 -12.45 20.99
N GLU A 194 -36.27 -13.61 21.22
CA GLU A 194 -34.86 -13.77 21.57
C GLU A 194 -33.97 -13.69 20.31
N GLN A 195 -34.42 -14.23 19.16
CA GLN A 195 -33.74 -14.02 17.88
C GLN A 195 -33.59 -12.52 17.61
N ILE A 196 -34.62 -11.72 17.83
CA ILE A 196 -34.57 -10.26 17.64
C ILE A 196 -33.55 -9.61 18.60
N ARG A 197 -33.61 -9.96 19.91
CA ARG A 197 -32.63 -9.41 20.88
C ARG A 197 -31.18 -9.78 20.54
N ILE A 198 -30.95 -11.00 20.05
CA ILE A 198 -29.62 -11.46 19.60
C ILE A 198 -29.16 -10.64 18.40
N THR A 199 -30.00 -10.48 17.38
CA THR A 199 -29.64 -9.72 16.17
C THR A 199 -29.40 -8.26 16.46
N ASP A 200 -30.19 -7.62 17.32
CA ASP A 200 -30.00 -6.24 17.74
C ASP A 200 -28.68 -6.06 18.49
N LYS A 201 -28.36 -7.00 19.38
CA LYS A 201 -27.08 -6.97 20.12
C LYS A 201 -25.91 -7.19 19.18
N LEU A 202 -26.00 -8.13 18.25
CA LEU A 202 -24.96 -8.37 17.24
C LEU A 202 -24.75 -7.15 16.35
N ASN A 203 -25.80 -6.50 15.87
CA ASN A 203 -25.71 -5.27 15.09
C ASN A 203 -24.91 -4.19 15.83
N GLN A 204 -25.20 -3.98 17.12
CA GLN A 204 -24.49 -3.00 17.95
C GLN A 204 -23.01 -3.36 18.13
N VAL A 205 -22.71 -4.62 18.43
CA VAL A 205 -21.34 -5.08 18.68
C VAL A 205 -20.52 -5.08 17.40
N LEU A 206 -21.07 -5.58 16.29
CA LEU A 206 -20.37 -5.62 15.00
C LEU A 206 -20.02 -4.23 14.48
N GLU A 207 -20.91 -3.24 14.71
CA GLU A 207 -20.60 -1.85 14.40
C GLU A 207 -19.42 -1.31 15.22
N GLN A 208 -19.32 -1.66 16.50
CA GLN A 208 -18.18 -1.30 17.34
C GLN A 208 -16.89 -1.98 16.88
N VAL A 209 -16.98 -3.27 16.53
CA VAL A 209 -15.82 -4.02 15.97
C VAL A 209 -15.34 -3.40 14.67
N ARG A 210 -16.24 -2.98 13.77
CA ARG A 210 -15.90 -2.28 12.53
C ARG A 210 -15.14 -0.97 12.82
N ARG A 211 -15.66 -0.13 13.72
CA ARG A 211 -15.02 1.14 14.13
C ARG A 211 -13.64 0.90 14.77
N TYR A 212 -13.52 -0.14 15.56
CA TYR A 212 -12.23 -0.53 16.14
C TYR A 212 -11.23 -0.91 15.04
N GLY A 213 -11.65 -1.74 14.09
CA GLY A 213 -10.82 -2.13 12.93
C GLY A 213 -10.32 -0.92 12.15
N GLU A 214 -11.19 0.04 11.81
CA GLU A 214 -10.82 1.27 11.11
C GLU A 214 -9.80 2.12 11.90
N SER A 215 -9.95 2.15 13.22
CA SER A 215 -9.02 2.87 14.12
C SER A 215 -7.67 2.17 14.20
N GLN A 216 -7.67 0.83 14.24
CA GLN A 216 -6.45 0.01 14.24
C GLN A 216 -5.69 0.16 12.92
N ASP A 217 -6.38 0.06 11.78
CA ASP A 217 -5.77 0.25 10.47
C ASP A 217 -5.10 1.63 10.32
N ARG A 218 -5.74 2.67 10.90
CA ARG A 218 -5.17 4.03 10.92
C ARG A 218 -3.92 4.09 11.79
N LEU A 219 -3.97 3.46 12.96
CA LEU A 219 -2.82 3.41 13.87
C LEU A 219 -1.64 2.68 13.23
N ASP A 220 -1.88 1.55 12.58
CA ASP A 220 -0.85 0.75 11.92
C ASP A 220 -0.19 1.53 10.78
N LYS A 221 -0.98 2.25 9.97
CA LYS A 221 -0.45 3.15 8.94
C LYS A 221 0.42 4.26 9.52
N LEU A 222 -0.02 4.88 10.63
CA LEU A 222 0.77 5.90 11.31
C LEU A 222 2.07 5.34 11.87
N ASN A 223 2.04 4.16 12.49
CA ASN A 223 3.22 3.50 13.04
C ASN A 223 4.27 3.16 11.97
N ILE A 224 3.83 2.73 10.78
CA ILE A 224 4.73 2.48 9.64
C ILE A 224 5.38 3.79 9.18
N GLN A 225 4.64 4.88 9.13
CA GLN A 225 5.09 6.16 8.58
C GLN A 225 5.90 7.02 9.55
N ILE A 226 5.77 6.79 10.88
CA ILE A 226 6.31 7.71 11.89
C ILE A 226 7.83 7.87 11.79
N HIS A 227 8.57 6.81 11.51
CA HIS A 227 10.02 6.86 11.38
C HIS A 227 10.46 7.73 10.21
N ASP A 228 9.83 7.60 9.06
CA ASP A 228 10.17 8.39 7.87
C ASP A 228 9.76 9.84 8.02
N LEU A 229 8.57 10.10 8.59
CA LEU A 229 8.10 11.45 8.87
C LEU A 229 8.97 12.16 9.90
N LEU A 230 9.34 11.48 10.97
CA LEU A 230 10.23 12.01 12.00
C LEU A 230 11.61 12.30 11.44
N LYS A 231 12.21 11.38 10.69
CA LYS A 231 13.49 11.56 10.03
C LYS A 231 13.46 12.77 9.08
N LYS A 232 12.41 12.88 8.28
CA LYS A 232 12.21 14.03 7.38
C LYS A 232 12.13 15.34 8.16
N SER A 233 11.34 15.39 9.24
CA SER A 233 11.19 16.58 10.09
C SER A 233 12.51 16.99 10.73
N ILE A 234 13.24 16.04 11.33
CA ILE A 234 14.56 16.32 11.93
C ILE A 234 15.54 16.87 10.90
N LEU A 235 15.59 16.28 9.70
CA LEU A 235 16.45 16.74 8.63
C LEU A 235 16.06 18.14 8.14
N GLN A 236 14.77 18.46 8.07
CA GLN A 236 14.31 19.81 7.74
C GLN A 236 14.78 20.83 8.76
N GLU A 237 14.62 20.56 10.05
CA GLU A 237 15.09 21.47 11.13
C GLU A 237 16.62 21.61 11.10
N ALA A 238 17.36 20.52 10.86
CA ALA A 238 18.82 20.55 10.76
C ALA A 238 19.30 21.43 9.59
N ILE A 239 18.75 21.22 8.39
CA ILE A 239 19.20 21.91 7.17
C ILE A 239 18.75 23.39 7.15
N GLN A 240 17.75 23.73 7.95
CA GLN A 240 17.30 25.12 8.15
C GLN A 240 18.03 25.83 9.31
N GLY A 241 19.01 25.17 9.94
CA GLY A 241 19.77 25.73 11.08
C GLY A 241 18.93 25.94 12.34
N ARG A 242 17.88 25.11 12.54
CA ARG A 242 16.97 25.21 13.71
C ARG A 242 17.10 24.04 14.69
N LEU A 243 17.85 22.99 14.32
CA LEU A 243 17.99 21.79 15.16
C LEU A 243 18.89 22.03 16.36
N VAL A 244 19.93 22.84 16.19
CA VAL A 244 20.87 23.24 17.25
C VAL A 244 20.81 24.75 17.45
N ALA A 245 21.15 25.21 18.66
CA ALA A 245 21.23 26.63 18.94
C ALA A 245 22.39 27.25 18.16
N GLN A 246 22.18 28.43 17.57
CA GLN A 246 23.22 29.17 16.87
C GLN A 246 24.23 29.72 17.88
N ASP A 247 25.53 29.53 17.63
CA ASP A 247 26.60 30.10 18.44
C ASP A 247 27.16 31.39 17.77
N ALA A 248 27.04 32.51 18.46
CA ALA A 248 27.53 33.77 17.95
C ALA A 248 29.07 33.85 17.84
N SER A 249 29.79 32.92 18.47
CA SER A 249 31.25 32.81 18.37
C SER A 249 31.73 32.02 17.15
N ASP A 250 30.83 31.30 16.48
CA ASP A 250 31.15 30.56 15.27
C ASP A 250 31.53 31.51 14.13
N GLU A 251 32.59 31.15 13.42
CA GLU A 251 33.00 31.90 12.24
C GLU A 251 31.94 31.80 11.13
N PRO A 252 31.41 32.92 10.61
CA PRO A 252 30.35 32.88 9.61
C PRO A 252 30.73 32.05 8.38
N ALA A 253 29.79 31.33 7.79
CA ALA A 253 30.00 30.48 6.61
C ALA A 253 30.54 31.23 5.39
N SER A 254 30.39 32.55 5.32
CA SER A 254 30.99 33.41 4.29
C SER A 254 32.52 33.35 4.28
N ILE A 255 33.17 33.23 5.45
CA ILE A 255 34.62 33.09 5.58
C ILE A 255 35.07 31.73 5.04
N LEU A 256 34.31 30.66 5.28
CA LEU A 256 34.59 29.34 4.68
C LEU A 256 34.56 29.41 3.14
N LEU A 257 33.54 30.09 2.56
CA LEU A 257 33.49 30.30 1.11
C LEU A 257 34.70 31.07 0.58
N GLN A 258 35.17 32.11 1.29
CA GLN A 258 36.38 32.86 0.91
C GLN A 258 37.60 31.93 0.90
N ARG A 259 37.81 31.10 1.92
CA ARG A 259 38.92 30.14 1.97
C ARG A 259 38.86 29.12 0.82
N ILE A 260 37.68 28.65 0.48
CA ILE A 260 37.50 27.76 -0.68
C ILE A 260 37.88 28.46 -1.98
N LYS A 261 37.53 29.73 -2.13
CA LYS A 261 37.93 30.54 -3.30
C LYS A 261 39.46 30.70 -3.38
N GLU A 262 40.12 30.99 -2.27
CA GLU A 262 41.57 31.08 -2.17
C GLU A 262 42.26 29.77 -2.54
N GLU A 263 41.75 28.63 -2.04
CA GLU A 263 42.27 27.31 -2.39
C GLU A 263 42.10 27.00 -3.89
N LYS A 264 40.96 27.34 -4.48
CA LYS A 264 40.72 27.18 -5.92
C LYS A 264 41.69 28.02 -6.74
N LEU A 265 41.98 29.26 -6.32
CA LEU A 265 42.97 30.11 -6.99
C LEU A 265 44.39 29.54 -6.87
N ARG A 266 44.74 28.95 -5.71
CA ARG A 266 46.02 28.25 -5.51
C ARG A 266 46.14 27.06 -6.49
N LEU A 267 45.08 26.25 -6.61
CA LEU A 267 45.03 25.11 -7.54
C LEU A 267 45.15 25.54 -9.01
N VAL A 268 44.63 26.73 -9.37
CA VAL A 268 44.82 27.30 -10.70
C VAL A 268 46.29 27.70 -10.93
N ALA A 269 46.91 28.31 -9.94
CA ALA A 269 48.34 28.70 -10.02
C ALA A 269 49.27 27.46 -10.15
N GLU A 270 48.89 26.35 -9.52
CA GLU A 270 49.57 25.04 -9.61
C GLU A 270 49.26 24.28 -10.92
N GLY A 271 48.38 24.79 -11.77
CA GLY A 271 47.94 24.10 -13.00
C GLY A 271 47.01 22.90 -12.80
N LYS A 272 46.54 22.67 -11.58
CA LYS A 272 45.64 21.57 -11.24
C LYS A 272 44.16 21.88 -11.53
N LEU A 273 43.80 23.17 -11.64
CA LEU A 273 42.47 23.65 -11.96
C LEU A 273 42.52 24.66 -13.11
N LYS A 274 41.54 24.64 -13.99
CA LYS A 274 41.47 25.62 -15.08
C LYS A 274 40.84 26.93 -14.57
N LYS A 275 41.37 28.09 -14.97
CA LYS A 275 40.84 29.40 -14.58
C LYS A 275 39.33 29.57 -14.86
N LYS A 276 38.83 28.97 -15.93
CA LYS A 276 37.41 28.99 -16.28
C LYS A 276 36.50 28.22 -15.28
N ASP A 277 37.07 27.32 -14.48
CA ASP A 277 36.35 26.51 -13.52
C ASP A 277 36.24 27.19 -12.13
N VAL A 278 36.91 28.36 -11.98
CA VAL A 278 36.75 29.23 -10.82
C VAL A 278 35.64 30.23 -11.13
N ILE A 279 34.42 29.85 -10.85
CA ILE A 279 33.25 30.74 -10.98
C ILE A 279 33.20 31.63 -9.75
N ASP A 280 33.15 32.95 -9.94
CA ASP A 280 32.93 33.92 -8.86
C ASP A 280 31.43 34.19 -8.77
N SER A 281 30.76 33.49 -7.87
CA SER A 281 29.32 33.60 -7.61
C SER A 281 29.09 33.83 -6.14
N THR A 282 28.26 34.81 -5.79
CA THR A 282 27.86 35.10 -4.42
C THR A 282 26.34 35.22 -4.35
N ILE A 283 25.72 34.49 -3.44
CA ILE A 283 24.28 34.56 -3.18
C ILE A 283 24.08 35.39 -1.89
N PHE A 284 23.22 36.39 -1.95
CA PHE A 284 22.93 37.27 -0.81
C PHE A 284 21.48 37.72 -0.81
N ARG A 285 21.00 38.18 0.35
CA ARG A 285 19.67 38.78 0.52
C ARG A 285 19.79 40.28 0.37
N GLY A 286 19.02 40.89 -0.54
CA GLY A 286 18.93 42.34 -0.72
C GLY A 286 18.06 43.01 0.33
N ASP A 287 18.11 44.36 0.35
CA ASP A 287 17.29 45.19 1.25
C ASP A 287 15.77 45.06 1.01
N ASP A 288 15.40 44.60 -0.17
CA ASP A 288 14.02 44.27 -0.57
C ASP A 288 13.53 42.85 -0.12
N ASN A 289 14.32 42.18 0.70
CA ASN A 289 14.11 40.82 1.17
C ASN A 289 14.13 39.72 0.09
N LYS A 290 14.59 40.03 -1.11
CA LYS A 290 14.80 39.07 -2.20
C LYS A 290 16.20 38.48 -2.17
N TYR A 291 16.34 37.29 -2.75
CA TYR A 291 17.65 36.65 -2.91
C TYR A 291 18.19 36.89 -4.31
N TYR A 292 19.45 37.31 -4.35
CA TYR A 292 20.18 37.60 -5.58
C TYR A 292 21.42 36.76 -5.68
N GLU A 293 21.75 36.31 -6.89
CA GLU A 293 23.06 35.75 -7.22
C GLU A 293 23.84 36.73 -8.09
N GLN A 294 25.00 37.11 -7.63
CA GLN A 294 25.94 37.90 -8.40
C GLN A 294 27.01 37.00 -9.04
N ILE A 295 27.04 36.97 -10.36
CA ILE A 295 28.05 36.24 -11.16
C ILE A 295 28.85 37.27 -11.97
N GLY A 296 30.05 37.60 -11.53
CA GLY A 296 30.84 38.67 -12.10
C GLY A 296 30.09 40.02 -12.01
N LYS A 297 29.67 40.59 -13.18
CA LYS A 297 28.88 41.83 -13.25
C LYS A 297 27.37 41.61 -13.34
N ASN A 298 26.91 40.37 -13.48
CA ASN A 298 25.51 40.04 -13.65
C ASN A 298 24.85 39.79 -12.29
N LEU A 299 23.68 40.40 -12.07
CA LEU A 299 22.86 40.21 -10.91
C LEU A 299 21.56 39.50 -11.36
N ILE A 300 21.23 38.37 -10.73
CA ILE A 300 20.11 37.52 -11.08
C ILE A 300 19.21 37.36 -9.84
N ASP A 301 17.92 37.66 -9.97
CA ASP A 301 16.93 37.35 -8.92
C ASP A 301 16.68 35.84 -8.89
N ILE A 302 16.99 35.17 -7.77
CA ILE A 302 16.85 33.75 -7.54
C ILE A 302 15.89 33.45 -6.38
N THR A 303 15.08 34.42 -6.00
CA THR A 303 14.16 34.28 -4.85
C THR A 303 13.24 33.05 -4.98
N GLY A 304 12.82 32.76 -6.19
CA GLY A 304 11.98 31.58 -6.48
C GLY A 304 12.70 30.23 -6.36
N ASP A 305 14.03 30.24 -6.34
CA ASP A 305 14.86 29.03 -6.25
C ASP A 305 15.27 28.72 -4.79
N ILE A 306 15.05 29.66 -3.86
CA ILE A 306 15.39 29.49 -2.45
C ILE A 306 14.25 28.77 -1.73
N PRO A 307 14.46 27.55 -1.23
CA PRO A 307 13.36 26.72 -0.71
C PRO A 307 12.90 27.07 0.72
N PHE A 308 13.74 27.80 1.52
CA PHE A 308 13.46 28.18 2.90
C PHE A 308 14.44 29.25 3.41
N ASP A 309 14.13 29.86 4.55
CA ASP A 309 15.05 30.79 5.23
C ASP A 309 16.10 30.06 6.06
N ILE A 310 17.29 30.67 6.19
CA ILE A 310 18.44 30.17 6.96
C ILE A 310 18.92 31.23 7.98
N PRO A 311 19.66 30.85 9.03
CA PRO A 311 20.26 31.78 9.98
C PRO A 311 21.19 32.79 9.30
N SER A 312 21.39 33.94 9.95
CA SER A 312 22.20 35.05 9.38
C SER A 312 23.69 34.77 9.25
N ASN A 313 24.24 33.82 10.01
CA ASN A 313 25.64 33.34 9.92
C ASN A 313 25.85 32.23 8.87
N TRP A 314 24.74 31.69 8.30
CA TRP A 314 24.78 30.78 7.17
C TRP A 314 24.74 31.51 5.84
N VAL A 315 25.10 30.85 4.77
CA VAL A 315 25.03 31.39 3.41
C VAL A 315 24.43 30.38 2.44
N TRP A 316 23.68 30.86 1.46
CA TRP A 316 23.33 30.09 0.30
C TRP A 316 24.48 30.01 -0.68
N THR A 317 24.73 28.83 -1.25
CA THR A 317 25.76 28.63 -2.27
C THR A 317 25.36 27.54 -3.23
N ARG A 318 26.15 27.31 -4.30
CA ARG A 318 25.92 26.17 -5.21
C ARG A 318 26.91 25.05 -4.90
N ILE A 319 26.44 23.78 -5.04
CA ILE A 319 27.25 22.60 -4.72
C ILE A 319 28.57 22.58 -5.51
N GLY A 320 28.54 22.97 -6.78
CA GLY A 320 29.72 23.06 -7.64
C GLY A 320 30.76 24.09 -7.19
N TYR A 321 30.40 24.96 -6.23
CA TYR A 321 31.37 25.89 -5.65
C TYR A 321 32.26 25.20 -4.61
N LEU A 322 31.71 24.26 -3.87
CA LEU A 322 32.35 23.60 -2.72
C LEU A 322 33.15 22.36 -3.12
N PHE A 323 32.76 21.71 -4.23
CA PHE A 323 33.31 20.43 -4.63
C PHE A 323 33.89 20.44 -6.03
N ALA A 324 35.04 19.77 -6.17
CA ALA A 324 35.55 19.33 -7.47
C ALA A 324 34.66 18.19 -7.96
N HIS A 325 34.11 18.34 -9.16
CA HIS A 325 33.19 17.36 -9.74
C HIS A 325 33.86 16.61 -10.89
N ASN A 326 33.71 15.29 -10.88
CA ASN A 326 34.09 14.42 -11.97
C ASN A 326 33.04 13.33 -12.18
N ASN A 327 32.89 12.86 -13.40
CA ASN A 327 32.12 11.64 -13.71
C ASN A 327 33.07 10.46 -13.89
N GLY A 328 32.58 9.26 -13.68
CA GLY A 328 33.31 8.04 -14.00
C GLY A 328 33.51 7.84 -15.50
N LYS A 329 34.05 6.69 -15.88
CA LYS A 329 34.36 6.34 -17.28
C LYS A 329 33.09 5.83 -17.99
N GLN A 330 32.91 6.28 -19.25
CA GLN A 330 31.89 5.75 -20.12
C GLN A 330 32.27 4.35 -20.61
N LEU A 331 31.35 3.40 -20.54
CA LEU A 331 31.55 2.07 -21.08
C LEU A 331 31.64 2.13 -22.61
N ASN A 332 32.81 1.78 -23.15
CA ASN A 332 33.01 1.64 -24.58
C ASN A 332 33.45 0.19 -24.89
N LYS A 333 32.62 -0.57 -25.57
CA LYS A 333 32.86 -1.98 -25.91
C LYS A 333 34.09 -2.18 -26.85
N GLY A 334 34.51 -1.14 -27.53
CA GLY A 334 35.67 -1.18 -28.45
C GLY A 334 37.03 -0.81 -27.81
N ASN A 335 37.04 -0.30 -26.57
CA ASN A 335 38.26 0.11 -25.91
C ASN A 335 38.81 -0.99 -25.00
N SER A 336 39.96 -1.56 -25.37
CA SER A 336 40.68 -2.60 -24.62
C SER A 336 41.99 -2.09 -23.99
N VAL A 337 42.26 -0.78 -24.08
CA VAL A 337 43.52 -0.16 -23.59
C VAL A 337 43.35 0.21 -22.11
N GLY A 338 44.35 -0.14 -21.30
CA GLY A 338 44.43 0.20 -19.87
C GLY A 338 44.46 -1.01 -18.95
N THR A 339 44.50 -0.76 -17.65
CA THR A 339 44.49 -1.77 -16.59
C THR A 339 43.06 -2.17 -16.29
N LEU A 340 42.77 -3.47 -16.22
CA LEU A 340 41.47 -4.01 -15.81
C LEU A 340 41.24 -3.71 -14.33
N MET A 341 40.19 -2.96 -14.01
CA MET A 341 39.84 -2.57 -12.64
C MET A 341 38.36 -2.75 -12.39
N GLU A 342 38.03 -3.12 -11.17
CA GLU A 342 36.64 -3.19 -10.69
C GLU A 342 36.03 -1.80 -10.60
N TYR A 343 34.74 -1.68 -10.97
CA TYR A 343 34.02 -0.43 -10.91
C TYR A 343 32.58 -0.58 -10.44
N ILE A 344 32.05 0.48 -9.84
CA ILE A 344 30.66 0.58 -9.44
C ILE A 344 29.83 1.35 -10.45
N THR A 345 28.56 0.99 -10.52
CA THR A 345 27.50 1.63 -11.31
C THR A 345 26.41 2.16 -10.38
N THR A 346 25.41 2.86 -10.93
CA THR A 346 24.27 3.35 -10.14
C THR A 346 23.52 2.22 -9.43
N SER A 347 23.57 0.99 -9.93
CA SER A 347 22.96 -0.19 -9.28
C SER A 347 23.70 -0.67 -8.03
N ASN A 348 24.93 -0.21 -7.81
CA ASN A 348 25.73 -0.54 -6.62
C ASN A 348 25.60 0.50 -5.50
N LEU A 349 25.10 1.71 -5.78
CA LEU A 349 25.03 2.83 -4.85
C LEU A 349 23.62 2.96 -4.28
N TYR A 350 23.48 2.99 -2.95
CA TYR A 350 22.23 3.14 -2.21
C TYR A 350 22.37 4.21 -1.13
N TRP A 351 21.24 4.68 -0.58
CA TRP A 351 21.25 5.66 0.52
C TRP A 351 21.88 5.12 1.81
N ASP A 352 21.85 3.83 2.02
CA ASP A 352 22.36 3.14 3.20
C ASP A 352 23.76 2.54 3.01
N GLY A 353 24.38 2.72 1.82
CA GLY A 353 25.71 2.19 1.52
C GLY A 353 25.85 1.66 0.10
N PHE A 354 26.82 0.77 -0.09
CA PHE A 354 27.15 0.18 -1.38
C PHE A 354 26.89 -1.32 -1.37
N ARG A 355 26.48 -1.85 -2.51
CA ARG A 355 26.39 -3.30 -2.78
C ARG A 355 27.58 -3.67 -3.67
N LEU A 356 28.60 -4.27 -3.06
CA LEU A 356 29.89 -4.54 -3.70
C LEU A 356 30.04 -6.00 -4.16
N ASP A 357 29.00 -6.80 -4.02
CA ASP A 357 28.95 -8.16 -4.54
C ASP A 357 28.86 -8.13 -6.08
N ASN A 358 29.69 -8.91 -6.73
CA ASN A 358 29.71 -9.05 -8.20
C ASN A 358 29.99 -7.75 -8.97
N LEU A 359 31.07 -7.05 -8.61
CA LEU A 359 31.53 -5.87 -9.33
C LEU A 359 31.87 -6.20 -10.78
N LYS A 360 31.62 -5.24 -11.67
CA LYS A 360 32.01 -5.33 -13.07
C LYS A 360 33.44 -4.85 -13.24
N ILE A 361 34.09 -5.31 -14.31
CA ILE A 361 35.48 -4.96 -14.63
C ILE A 361 35.52 -4.31 -16.01
N MET A 362 36.29 -3.23 -16.14
CA MET A 362 36.66 -2.61 -17.43
C MET A 362 38.06 -2.03 -17.41
N PRO A 363 38.69 -1.77 -18.59
CA PRO A 363 40.00 -1.16 -18.64
C PRO A 363 39.96 0.32 -18.34
N PHE A 364 40.95 0.81 -17.55
CA PHE A 364 41.20 2.23 -17.28
C PHE A 364 42.64 2.59 -17.68
N GLU A 365 42.79 3.68 -18.44
CA GLU A 365 44.11 4.26 -18.74
C GLU A 365 44.61 5.01 -17.50
N GLU A 366 45.95 5.13 -17.35
CA GLU A 366 46.55 5.80 -16.21
C GLU A 366 46.08 7.25 -16.07
N SER A 367 45.87 7.94 -17.19
CA SER A 367 45.34 9.32 -17.26
C SER A 367 43.90 9.47 -16.78
N GLU A 368 43.15 8.37 -16.74
CA GLU A 368 41.74 8.34 -16.33
C GLU A 368 41.53 7.99 -14.85
N ILE A 369 42.55 7.34 -14.22
CA ILE A 369 42.43 6.79 -12.86
C ILE A 369 42.03 7.87 -11.87
N GLU A 370 42.80 8.98 -11.79
CA GLU A 370 42.54 10.06 -10.83
C GLU A 370 41.12 10.65 -10.98
N ARG A 371 40.69 10.84 -12.20
CA ARG A 371 39.39 11.40 -12.54
C ARG A 371 38.25 10.42 -12.17
N CYS A 372 38.41 9.16 -12.50
CA CYS A 372 37.34 8.16 -12.37
C CYS A 372 37.32 7.40 -11.04
N GLN A 373 38.34 7.59 -10.19
CA GLN A 373 38.48 6.90 -8.92
C GLN A 373 37.83 7.67 -7.77
N ALA A 374 37.00 6.97 -6.97
CA ALA A 374 36.54 7.44 -5.68
C ALA A 374 37.49 6.98 -4.56
N ILE A 375 37.76 7.88 -3.61
CA ILE A 375 38.50 7.62 -2.38
C ILE A 375 37.66 7.96 -1.16
N LYS A 376 38.10 7.56 0.02
CA LYS A 376 37.43 7.84 1.29
C LYS A 376 37.08 9.32 1.45
N GLY A 377 35.82 9.62 1.75
CA GLY A 377 35.30 10.97 1.93
C GLY A 377 34.63 11.56 0.68
N ASP A 378 34.79 10.98 -0.49
CA ASP A 378 34.08 11.43 -1.69
C ASP A 378 32.58 11.18 -1.58
N LEU A 379 31.74 12.16 -1.93
CA LEU A 379 30.30 12.02 -2.07
C LEU A 379 29.96 11.60 -3.50
N LEU A 380 29.34 10.44 -3.63
CA LEU A 380 28.95 9.88 -4.92
C LEU A 380 27.45 10.09 -5.12
N VAL A 381 27.04 10.53 -6.31
CA VAL A 381 25.66 10.90 -6.65
C VAL A 381 25.25 10.25 -7.96
N CYS A 382 24.10 9.60 -8.01
CA CYS A 382 23.54 8.99 -9.20
C CYS A 382 22.99 10.05 -10.18
N GLU A 383 23.43 10.00 -11.44
CA GLU A 383 22.91 10.81 -12.54
C GLU A 383 21.55 10.32 -13.01
N GLY A 384 21.34 9.01 -13.01
CA GLY A 384 20.12 8.35 -13.52
C GLY A 384 19.67 7.17 -12.68
N GLY A 385 18.56 6.58 -13.05
CA GLY A 385 17.89 5.54 -12.28
C GLY A 385 17.08 6.16 -11.12
N ASP A 386 17.60 6.14 -9.92
CA ASP A 386 17.11 6.92 -8.78
C ASP A 386 17.92 8.20 -8.69
N VAL A 387 17.47 9.21 -9.41
CA VAL A 387 18.15 10.49 -9.64
C VAL A 387 18.46 11.20 -8.33
N GLY A 388 19.72 11.60 -8.12
CA GLY A 388 20.18 12.28 -6.91
C GLY A 388 20.47 11.36 -5.72
N ARG A 389 20.20 10.05 -5.85
CA ARG A 389 20.60 9.08 -4.82
C ARG A 389 22.11 9.16 -4.60
N SER A 390 22.52 9.30 -3.34
CA SER A 390 23.91 9.55 -2.98
C SER A 390 24.39 8.71 -1.82
N CYS A 391 25.70 8.53 -1.72
CA CYS A 391 26.36 7.91 -0.58
C CYS A 391 27.81 8.36 -0.52
N ILE A 392 28.41 8.36 0.69
CA ILE A 392 29.81 8.70 0.90
C ILE A 392 30.64 7.42 0.81
N TRP A 393 31.73 7.48 0.03
CA TRP A 393 32.68 6.37 0.00
C TRP A 393 33.47 6.35 1.32
N THR A 394 33.20 5.37 2.17
CA THR A 394 33.78 5.27 3.53
C THR A 394 34.92 4.27 3.63
N TYR A 395 35.20 3.50 2.59
CA TYR A 395 36.23 2.46 2.57
C TYR A 395 37.64 3.06 2.43
N ASP A 396 38.64 2.40 2.99
CA ASP A 396 40.04 2.83 2.96
C ASP A 396 40.76 2.45 1.65
N TYR A 397 40.08 1.79 0.73
CA TYR A 397 40.58 1.48 -0.61
C TYR A 397 39.76 2.23 -1.67
N PRO A 398 40.40 2.55 -2.79
CA PRO A 398 39.73 3.26 -3.87
C PRO A 398 38.88 2.33 -4.74
N ILE A 399 37.87 2.88 -5.44
CA ILE A 399 37.03 2.17 -6.41
C ILE A 399 36.84 3.01 -7.67
N MET A 400 36.76 2.36 -8.83
CA MET A 400 36.50 3.06 -10.08
C MET A 400 34.97 3.28 -10.26
N LEU A 401 34.63 4.32 -11.02
CA LEU A 401 33.26 4.76 -11.24
C LEU A 401 32.87 4.68 -12.72
N GLN A 402 31.63 4.28 -12.97
CA GLN A 402 30.97 4.38 -14.27
C GLN A 402 30.41 5.80 -14.48
N ASN A 403 30.28 6.23 -15.72
CA ASN A 403 29.98 7.64 -16.12
C ASN A 403 28.65 8.19 -15.54
N HIS A 404 27.68 7.35 -15.15
CA HIS A 404 26.43 7.78 -14.54
C HIS A 404 26.52 7.98 -13.01
N ILE A 405 27.73 7.98 -12.47
CA ILE A 405 28.00 8.37 -11.09
C ILE A 405 28.84 9.64 -11.10
N HIS A 406 28.32 10.69 -10.50
CA HIS A 406 29.05 11.90 -10.17
C HIS A 406 29.86 11.69 -8.91
N LYS A 407 31.11 12.13 -8.92
CA LYS A 407 32.02 12.22 -7.78
C LYS A 407 32.18 13.66 -7.36
N LEU A 408 31.89 13.96 -6.12
CA LEU A 408 32.07 15.25 -5.48
C LEU A 408 33.14 15.13 -4.42
N ARG A 409 34.28 15.79 -4.64
CA ARG A 409 35.42 15.88 -3.73
C ARG A 409 35.57 17.32 -3.24
N ALA A 410 35.49 17.52 -1.92
CA ALA A 410 35.54 18.85 -1.34
C ALA A 410 36.91 19.50 -1.59
N TYR A 411 36.94 20.81 -1.90
CA TYR A 411 38.19 21.58 -2.05
C TYR A 411 38.90 21.79 -0.73
N LEU A 412 38.17 21.89 0.38
CA LEU A 412 38.69 21.95 1.75
C LEU A 412 38.01 20.87 2.61
N PRO A 413 38.62 20.48 3.74
CA PRO A 413 37.97 19.60 4.70
C PRO A 413 36.66 20.21 5.22
N ILE A 414 35.55 19.65 4.80
CA ILE A 414 34.18 20.00 5.22
C ILE A 414 33.44 18.74 5.60
N CYS A 415 32.36 18.86 6.37
CA CYS A 415 31.52 17.72 6.76
C CYS A 415 30.73 17.18 5.56
N THR A 416 31.30 16.27 4.77
CA THR A 416 30.64 15.65 3.59
C THR A 416 29.30 15.00 3.97
N LYS A 417 29.16 14.52 5.21
CA LYS A 417 27.92 13.90 5.70
C LYS A 417 26.75 14.88 5.76
N TYR A 418 26.99 16.16 6.03
CA TYR A 418 25.98 17.21 5.97
C TYR A 418 25.39 17.30 4.54
N PHE A 419 26.23 17.33 3.52
CA PHE A 419 25.80 17.39 2.12
C PHE A 419 25.07 16.12 1.67
N PHE A 420 25.47 14.96 2.15
CA PHE A 420 24.73 13.73 1.95
C PHE A 420 23.27 13.87 2.47
N TYR A 421 23.08 14.43 3.65
CA TYR A 421 21.75 14.65 4.21
C TYR A 421 20.96 15.74 3.46
N ILE A 422 21.61 16.74 2.89
CA ILE A 422 20.94 17.70 1.98
C ILE A 422 20.39 16.95 0.76
N PHE A 423 21.21 16.14 0.06
CA PHE A 423 20.73 15.36 -1.09
C PHE A 423 19.59 14.42 -0.70
N TYR A 424 19.70 13.76 0.45
CA TYR A 424 18.68 12.88 0.95
C TYR A 424 17.36 13.63 1.19
N LEU A 425 17.39 14.77 1.88
CA LEU A 425 16.17 15.57 2.11
C LEU A 425 15.62 16.14 0.81
N TYR A 426 16.48 16.69 -0.06
CA TYR A 426 16.04 17.28 -1.33
C TYR A 426 15.37 16.25 -2.25
N ASN A 427 15.83 15.01 -2.22
CA ASN A 427 15.17 13.90 -2.90
C ASN A 427 13.79 13.59 -2.25
N LEU A 428 13.72 13.51 -0.92
CA LEU A 428 12.46 13.25 -0.18
C LEU A 428 11.38 14.32 -0.40
N ILE A 429 11.78 15.59 -0.59
CA ILE A 429 10.83 16.69 -0.78
C ILE A 429 10.65 17.06 -2.26
N GLY A 430 11.30 16.33 -3.18
CA GLY A 430 11.13 16.50 -4.62
C GLY A 430 11.87 17.71 -5.23
N LEU A 431 12.84 18.30 -4.54
CA LEU A 431 13.72 19.34 -5.10
C LEU A 431 14.79 18.75 -6.04
N ILE A 432 15.12 17.47 -5.88
CA ILE A 432 15.98 16.70 -6.79
C ILE A 432 15.17 15.49 -7.28
N GLY A 433 15.27 15.16 -8.56
CA GLY A 433 14.60 13.98 -9.12
C GLY A 433 13.11 14.18 -9.42
N GLY A 434 12.66 15.43 -9.65
CA GLY A 434 11.27 15.81 -9.85
C GLY A 434 10.45 14.83 -10.69
N LYS A 435 9.26 14.49 -10.20
CA LYS A 435 8.22 13.68 -10.89
C LYS A 435 7.58 14.48 -12.03
N GLY A 436 8.38 14.89 -13.03
CA GLY A 436 7.92 15.56 -14.24
C GLY A 436 8.22 14.70 -15.46
N ILE A 437 7.29 14.59 -16.38
CA ILE A 437 7.49 14.00 -17.71
C ILE A 437 8.62 14.78 -18.37
N GLY A 438 9.85 14.21 -18.39
CA GLY A 438 10.98 14.77 -19.13
C GLY A 438 12.32 14.95 -18.43
N ILE A 439 12.45 14.72 -17.11
CA ILE A 439 13.78 14.75 -16.46
C ILE A 439 14.43 13.38 -16.61
N GLN A 440 15.24 13.23 -17.64
CA GLN A 440 15.94 11.99 -17.98
C GLN A 440 17.29 11.81 -17.25
N GLY A 441 17.65 12.67 -16.31
CA GLY A 441 18.89 12.54 -15.56
C GLY A 441 19.29 13.82 -14.80
N PHE A 442 20.11 13.65 -13.76
CA PHE A 442 20.69 14.73 -12.98
C PHE A 442 22.05 15.11 -13.57
N SER A 443 22.03 15.88 -14.65
CA SER A 443 23.25 16.24 -15.40
C SER A 443 24.28 16.97 -14.51
N ALA A 444 25.56 16.94 -14.92
CA ALA A 444 26.62 17.64 -14.26
C ALA A 444 26.30 19.14 -14.03
N LYS A 445 25.67 19.79 -15.03
CA LYS A 445 25.24 21.19 -14.91
C LYS A 445 24.15 21.39 -13.86
N ALA A 446 23.17 20.50 -13.82
CA ALA A 446 22.11 20.55 -12.81
C ALA A 446 22.67 20.35 -11.41
N LEU A 447 23.55 19.36 -11.24
CA LEU A 447 24.24 19.10 -9.98
C LEU A 447 25.07 20.33 -9.53
N HIS A 448 25.89 20.90 -10.38
CA HIS A 448 26.68 22.10 -10.06
C HIS A 448 25.82 23.29 -9.63
N ASN A 449 24.66 23.45 -10.26
CA ASN A 449 23.76 24.58 -10.01
C ASN A 449 22.81 24.33 -8.83
N THR A 450 22.83 23.15 -8.21
CA THR A 450 22.01 22.90 -7.04
C THR A 450 22.33 23.86 -5.91
N ILE A 451 21.34 24.64 -5.48
CA ILE A 451 21.48 25.63 -4.40
C ILE A 451 21.35 24.88 -3.06
N ILE A 452 22.28 25.14 -2.17
CA ILE A 452 22.39 24.49 -0.87
C ILE A 452 22.68 25.51 0.23
N PRO A 453 22.19 25.33 1.45
CA PRO A 453 22.59 26.13 2.61
C PRO A 453 23.95 25.63 3.11
N LEU A 454 24.82 26.55 3.49
CA LEU A 454 26.12 26.25 4.07
C LEU A 454 26.16 26.82 5.49
N PRO A 455 26.31 25.98 6.53
CA PRO A 455 26.53 26.43 7.91
C PRO A 455 27.96 26.87 8.15
N PRO A 456 28.23 27.52 9.29
CA PRO A 456 29.56 27.61 9.89
C PRO A 456 30.22 26.22 9.98
N LEU A 457 31.55 26.18 9.87
CA LEU A 457 32.26 24.88 9.83
C LEU A 457 32.13 24.07 11.13
N ASN A 458 31.95 24.73 12.27
CA ASN A 458 31.82 24.07 13.59
C ASN A 458 30.39 23.60 13.90
N GLU A 459 29.39 24.14 13.21
CA GLU A 459 28.00 23.74 13.34
C GLU A 459 27.67 22.53 12.47
#